data_291489746bd5bf24d5ed3d3793505202
#
_entry.id   291489746bd5bf24d5ed3d3793505202
#
_cell.length_a   1.000
_cell.length_b   1.000
_cell.length_c   1.000
_cell.angle_alpha   90.00
_cell.angle_beta   90.00
_cell.angle_gamma   90.00
#
_symmetry.space_group_name_H-M   'P 1'
#
loop_
_entity.id
_entity.type
_entity.pdbx_description
1 polymer ?
#
loop_
_entity_poly.entity_id
_entity_poly.type
_entity_poly.pdbx_seq_one_letter_code
_entity_poly.pdbx_strand_id
1 'polypeptide(L)'
;DQHTWTDLTGKKYSAIGTSKVLVIYYEGAFYDITPLDADQTGVTFTSSNGSPTVTVNLTGHGVVVGDYVKFKSVTLPGGGATSFTDANFTTNPFEVISQPTTNTFTITMPANETGSGMSSAGSATMNKYVTIGPIKQTPAYGWGVDTWGSEKWGEEASTTNVELDAGSWSL
;
A
#
# COMPACT_ATOMS: atom_id res chain seq x y z
N ASP A 1 8.01 -2.84 13.57
CA ASP A 1 7.85 -3.14 15.01
C ASP A 1 7.07 -4.43 15.20
N GLN A 2 7.30 -5.12 16.34
CA GLN A 2 6.63 -6.38 16.66
C GLN A 2 6.15 -6.33 18.11
N HIS A 3 4.88 -6.72 18.32
CA HIS A 3 4.29 -6.86 19.64
C HIS A 3 3.63 -8.23 19.80
N THR A 4 3.91 -8.89 20.92
CA THR A 4 3.36 -10.23 21.22
C THR A 4 2.49 -10.17 22.46
N TRP A 5 1.35 -10.88 22.45
CA TRP A 5 0.48 -11.01 23.60
C TRP A 5 -0.18 -12.40 23.66
N THR A 6 -0.77 -12.69 24.78
CA THR A 6 -1.56 -13.91 24.99
C THR A 6 -2.97 -13.47 25.41
N ASP A 7 -3.99 -14.07 24.81
CA ASP A 7 -5.37 -13.82 25.22
C ASP A 7 -5.74 -14.56 26.52
N LEU A 8 -6.94 -14.32 27.02
CA LEU A 8 -7.44 -14.94 28.24
C LEU A 8 -7.63 -16.45 28.13
N THR A 9 -7.61 -17.01 26.92
CA THR A 9 -7.70 -18.46 26.66
C THR A 9 -6.34 -19.12 26.49
N GLY A 10 -5.24 -18.36 26.62
CA GLY A 10 -3.86 -18.86 26.49
C GLY A 10 -3.33 -18.89 25.05
N LYS A 11 -4.06 -18.35 24.07
CA LYS A 11 -3.61 -18.26 22.68
C LYS A 11 -2.62 -17.11 22.48
N LYS A 12 -1.55 -17.39 21.74
CA LYS A 12 -0.47 -16.43 21.50
C LYS A 12 -0.63 -15.77 20.14
N TYR A 13 -0.49 -14.46 20.11
CA TYR A 13 -0.54 -13.62 18.94
C TYR A 13 0.72 -12.78 18.82
N SER A 14 1.10 -12.43 17.59
CA SER A 14 2.16 -11.47 17.33
C SER A 14 1.69 -10.47 16.26
N ALA A 15 1.59 -9.20 16.61
CA ALA A 15 1.39 -8.14 15.63
C ALA A 15 2.74 -7.69 15.09
N ILE A 16 2.82 -7.53 13.78
CA ILE A 16 4.00 -7.04 13.07
C ILE A 16 3.56 -5.84 12.24
N GLY A 17 4.12 -4.68 12.56
CA GLY A 17 3.86 -3.42 11.86
C GLY A 17 5.09 -2.90 11.14
N THR A 18 4.91 -2.51 9.89
CA THR A 18 5.86 -1.74 9.10
C THR A 18 5.23 -0.40 8.74
N SER A 19 5.92 0.48 8.01
CA SER A 19 5.31 1.71 7.50
C SER A 19 4.17 1.47 6.49
N LYS A 20 4.06 0.27 5.93
CA LYS A 20 3.12 -0.05 4.84
C LYS A 20 2.13 -1.16 5.17
N VAL A 21 2.48 -2.08 6.08
CA VAL A 21 1.72 -3.31 6.34
C VAL A 21 1.59 -3.54 7.83
N LEU A 22 0.39 -3.92 8.25
CA LEU A 22 0.09 -4.38 9.60
C LEU A 22 -0.51 -5.79 9.54
N VAL A 23 0.17 -6.76 10.13
CA VAL A 23 -0.28 -8.16 10.12
C VAL A 23 -0.31 -8.74 11.52
N ILE A 24 -1.22 -9.69 11.74
CA ILE A 24 -1.24 -10.53 12.94
C ILE A 24 -0.79 -11.93 12.54
N TYR A 25 0.21 -12.43 13.24
CA TYR A 25 0.59 -13.85 13.17
C TYR A 25 -0.13 -14.63 14.26
N TYR A 26 -0.84 -15.68 13.85
CA TYR A 26 -1.56 -16.58 14.73
C TYR A 26 -1.58 -18.01 14.17
N GLU A 27 -1.24 -19.00 14.96
CA GLU A 27 -1.27 -20.44 14.61
C GLU A 27 -0.62 -20.80 13.26
N GLY A 28 0.51 -20.16 12.91
CA GLY A 28 1.23 -20.44 11.68
C GLY A 28 0.75 -19.65 10.45
N ALA A 29 -0.26 -18.81 10.57
CA ALA A 29 -0.81 -17.98 9.50
C ALA A 29 -0.62 -16.49 9.77
N PHE A 30 -0.48 -15.72 8.69
CA PHE A 30 -0.48 -14.25 8.72
C PHE A 30 -1.85 -13.73 8.29
N TYR A 31 -2.40 -12.84 9.10
CA TYR A 31 -3.65 -12.14 8.83
C TYR A 31 -3.34 -10.68 8.58
N ASP A 32 -3.57 -10.22 7.36
CA ASP A 32 -3.42 -8.81 6.98
C ASP A 32 -4.58 -8.00 7.56
N ILE A 33 -4.25 -7.07 8.44
CA ILE A 33 -5.19 -6.13 9.07
C ILE A 33 -4.86 -4.67 8.73
N THR A 34 -4.04 -4.47 7.69
CA THR A 34 -3.70 -3.12 7.21
C THR A 34 -4.98 -2.37 6.83
N PRO A 35 -5.22 -1.17 7.36
CA PRO A 35 -6.39 -0.38 7.02
C PRO A 35 -6.47 -0.11 5.51
N LEU A 36 -7.68 -0.19 4.98
CA LEU A 36 -7.98 0.14 3.59
C LEU A 36 -8.75 1.46 3.54
N ASP A 37 -8.45 2.27 2.54
CA ASP A 37 -9.23 3.47 2.20
C ASP A 37 -10.60 3.10 1.61
N ALA A 38 -11.46 4.07 1.41
CA ALA A 38 -12.79 3.88 0.86
C ALA A 38 -12.76 3.18 -0.51
N ASP A 39 -13.84 2.49 -0.82
CA ASP A 39 -14.05 1.84 -2.10
C ASP A 39 -14.06 2.84 -3.26
N GLN A 40 -13.23 2.60 -4.25
CA GLN A 40 -13.21 3.34 -5.50
C GLN A 40 -13.71 2.43 -6.63
N THR A 41 -14.81 2.80 -7.26
CA THR A 41 -15.45 2.04 -8.35
C THR A 41 -15.11 2.63 -9.72
N GLY A 42 -15.42 1.89 -10.78
CA GLY A 42 -15.17 2.35 -12.15
C GLY A 42 -13.74 2.09 -12.64
N VAL A 43 -13.04 1.20 -11.97
CA VAL A 43 -11.73 0.73 -12.41
C VAL A 43 -11.86 -0.05 -13.71
N THR A 44 -10.99 0.25 -14.67
CA THR A 44 -10.78 -0.55 -15.89
C THR A 44 -9.31 -0.85 -16.10
N PHE A 45 -9.01 -1.83 -16.94
CA PHE A 45 -7.65 -2.32 -17.14
C PHE A 45 -7.21 -2.21 -18.59
N THR A 46 -5.94 -1.91 -18.80
CA THR A 46 -5.28 -1.94 -20.10
C THR A 46 -4.05 -2.85 -19.99
N SER A 47 -3.95 -3.83 -20.87
CA SER A 47 -2.81 -4.75 -20.95
C SER A 47 -2.39 -4.95 -22.40
N SER A 48 -1.17 -5.43 -22.63
CA SER A 48 -0.64 -5.74 -23.94
C SER A 48 -0.06 -7.12 -23.98
N ASN A 49 -0.27 -7.85 -25.07
CA ASN A 49 0.33 -9.16 -25.30
C ASN A 49 1.85 -9.14 -25.06
N GLY A 50 2.37 -10.15 -24.38
CA GLY A 50 3.79 -10.29 -24.06
C GLY A 50 4.28 -9.48 -22.86
N SER A 51 3.43 -8.66 -22.22
CA SER A 51 3.80 -7.80 -21.09
C SER A 51 3.14 -8.25 -19.78
N PRO A 52 3.85 -8.22 -18.64
CA PRO A 52 3.26 -8.43 -17.32
C PRO A 52 2.67 -7.13 -16.77
N THR A 53 2.89 -5.99 -17.42
CA THR A 53 2.43 -4.68 -16.95
C THR A 53 0.98 -4.47 -17.31
N VAL A 54 0.17 -4.17 -16.31
CA VAL A 54 -1.23 -3.75 -16.48
C VAL A 54 -1.36 -2.30 -16.05
N THR A 55 -1.92 -1.48 -16.93
CA THR A 55 -2.33 -0.10 -16.60
C THR A 55 -3.74 -0.15 -16.02
N VAL A 56 -3.89 0.40 -14.84
CA VAL A 56 -5.16 0.60 -14.17
C VAL A 56 -5.66 2.01 -14.49
N ASN A 57 -6.88 2.10 -15.00
CA ASN A 57 -7.51 3.36 -15.34
C ASN A 57 -8.58 3.66 -14.30
N LEU A 58 -8.44 4.76 -13.59
CA LEU A 58 -9.40 5.22 -12.58
C LEU A 58 -9.21 6.73 -12.35
N THR A 59 -10.24 7.50 -12.64
CA THR A 59 -10.19 8.96 -12.49
C THR A 59 -10.00 9.35 -11.03
N GLY A 60 -8.98 10.17 -10.78
CA GLY A 60 -8.73 10.73 -9.44
C GLY A 60 -8.36 9.69 -8.38
N HIS A 61 -7.68 8.62 -8.76
CA HIS A 61 -7.36 7.48 -7.89
C HIS A 61 -6.55 7.81 -6.62
N GLY A 62 -5.83 8.94 -6.57
CA GLY A 62 -5.09 9.39 -5.39
C GLY A 62 -3.94 8.49 -4.91
N VAL A 63 -3.52 7.47 -5.70
CA VAL A 63 -2.36 6.65 -5.37
C VAL A 63 -1.08 7.27 -5.92
N VAL A 64 0.04 6.99 -5.25
CA VAL A 64 1.39 7.38 -5.67
C VAL A 64 2.27 6.13 -5.81
N VAL A 65 3.41 6.27 -6.48
CA VAL A 65 4.37 5.18 -6.65
C VAL A 65 4.81 4.64 -5.29
N GLY A 66 4.76 3.31 -5.15
CA GLY A 66 5.07 2.59 -3.92
C GLY A 66 3.87 2.41 -2.97
N ASP A 67 2.70 2.97 -3.27
CA ASP A 67 1.46 2.60 -2.58
C ASP A 67 1.06 1.17 -2.91
N TYR A 68 0.25 0.56 -2.04
CA TYR A 68 -0.36 -0.74 -2.29
C TYR A 68 -1.86 -0.58 -2.50
N VAL A 69 -2.38 -1.35 -3.47
CA VAL A 69 -3.81 -1.38 -3.81
C VAL A 69 -4.31 -2.81 -3.83
N LYS A 70 -5.58 -2.99 -3.48
CA LYS A 70 -6.27 -4.27 -3.54
C LYS A 70 -7.52 -4.12 -4.41
N PHE A 71 -7.76 -5.12 -5.25
CA PHE A 71 -8.96 -5.16 -6.08
C PHE A 71 -9.97 -6.17 -5.54
N LYS A 72 -11.24 -5.86 -5.75
CA LYS A 72 -12.37 -6.74 -5.47
C LYS A 72 -13.44 -6.59 -6.53
N SER A 73 -14.37 -7.56 -6.60
CA SER A 73 -15.44 -7.56 -7.60
C SER A 73 -14.92 -7.37 -9.03
N VAL A 74 -13.81 -8.04 -9.34
CA VAL A 74 -13.17 -7.96 -10.65
C VAL A 74 -14.00 -8.76 -11.65
N THR A 75 -14.24 -8.16 -12.81
CA THR A 75 -14.84 -8.83 -13.97
C THR A 75 -14.01 -8.47 -15.20
N LEU A 76 -13.42 -9.46 -15.84
CA LEU A 76 -12.55 -9.27 -16.99
C LEU A 76 -13.29 -9.55 -18.30
N PRO A 77 -12.84 -8.95 -19.44
CA PRO A 77 -13.42 -9.22 -20.73
C PRO A 77 -13.13 -10.67 -21.16
N GLY A 78 -14.11 -11.30 -21.77
CA GLY A 78 -13.98 -12.62 -22.37
C GLY A 78 -13.36 -12.61 -23.77
N GLY A 79 -13.50 -13.74 -24.48
CA GLY A 79 -13.14 -13.83 -25.91
C GLY A 79 -11.63 -13.84 -26.21
N GLY A 80 -10.79 -14.19 -25.21
CA GLY A 80 -9.33 -14.20 -25.41
C GLY A 80 -8.66 -12.83 -25.35
N ALA A 81 -9.37 -11.82 -24.90
CA ALA A 81 -8.82 -10.47 -24.70
C ALA A 81 -7.71 -10.47 -23.63
N THR A 82 -7.84 -11.32 -22.60
CA THR A 82 -6.83 -11.46 -21.58
C THR A 82 -6.64 -12.93 -21.19
N SER A 83 -5.43 -13.27 -20.82
CA SER A 83 -5.08 -14.56 -20.17
C SER A 83 -5.16 -14.47 -18.63
N PHE A 84 -5.32 -13.27 -18.09
CA PHE A 84 -5.50 -13.10 -16.66
C PHE A 84 -6.91 -13.54 -16.23
N THR A 85 -7.01 -13.96 -15.00
CA THR A 85 -8.29 -14.33 -14.35
C THR A 85 -8.62 -13.33 -13.26
N ASP A 86 -9.88 -13.25 -12.85
CA ASP A 86 -10.31 -12.39 -11.73
C ASP A 86 -9.51 -12.69 -10.46
N ALA A 87 -9.16 -13.96 -10.22
CA ALA A 87 -8.34 -14.38 -9.09
C ALA A 87 -6.92 -13.79 -9.12
N ASN A 88 -6.34 -13.57 -10.30
CA ASN A 88 -5.03 -12.93 -10.40
C ASN A 88 -5.02 -11.51 -9.81
N PHE A 89 -6.14 -10.80 -9.86
CA PHE A 89 -6.28 -9.45 -9.32
C PHE A 89 -6.75 -9.42 -7.87
N THR A 90 -7.51 -10.42 -7.42
CA THR A 90 -8.16 -10.38 -6.11
C THR A 90 -7.39 -11.07 -4.99
N THR A 91 -6.46 -11.98 -5.33
CA THR A 91 -5.76 -12.81 -4.34
C THR A 91 -4.76 -12.02 -3.51
N ASN A 92 -3.98 -11.15 -4.14
CA ASN A 92 -2.90 -10.40 -3.49
C ASN A 92 -3.03 -8.90 -3.74
N PRO A 93 -2.51 -8.05 -2.84
CA PRO A 93 -2.35 -6.63 -3.11
C PRO A 93 -1.24 -6.40 -4.15
N PHE A 94 -1.33 -5.27 -4.86
CA PHE A 94 -0.36 -4.85 -5.88
C PHE A 94 0.34 -3.56 -5.46
N GLU A 95 1.64 -3.51 -5.67
CA GLU A 95 2.40 -2.28 -5.56
C GLU A 95 2.18 -1.42 -6.82
N VAL A 96 2.01 -0.13 -6.63
CA VAL A 96 1.95 0.87 -7.71
C VAL A 96 3.38 1.13 -8.21
N ILE A 97 3.68 0.67 -9.41
CA ILE A 97 5.03 0.74 -9.99
C ILE A 97 5.29 2.09 -10.66
N SER A 98 4.28 2.64 -11.33
CA SER A 98 4.36 3.98 -11.92
C SER A 98 3.01 4.66 -11.92
N GLN A 99 3.02 5.99 -12.00
CA GLN A 99 1.83 6.83 -12.09
C GLN A 99 1.98 7.79 -13.26
N PRO A 100 1.68 7.37 -14.51
CA PRO A 100 1.81 8.21 -15.69
C PRO A 100 0.92 9.46 -15.66
N THR A 101 -0.27 9.35 -15.09
CA THR A 101 -1.22 10.46 -14.94
C THR A 101 -1.99 10.37 -13.63
N THR A 102 -2.75 11.41 -13.29
CA THR A 102 -3.67 11.41 -12.14
C THR A 102 -4.83 10.41 -12.28
N ASN A 103 -5.02 9.83 -13.45
CA ASN A 103 -6.11 8.90 -13.79
C ASN A 103 -5.61 7.51 -14.17
N THR A 104 -4.29 7.30 -14.19
CA THR A 104 -3.70 6.00 -14.55
C THR A 104 -2.48 5.69 -13.71
N PHE A 105 -2.36 4.43 -13.32
CA PHE A 105 -1.16 3.88 -12.70
C PHE A 105 -0.89 2.47 -13.22
N THR A 106 0.28 1.94 -12.99
CA THR A 106 0.67 0.59 -13.44
C THR A 106 0.95 -0.34 -12.28
N ILE A 107 0.60 -1.60 -12.49
CA ILE A 107 0.91 -2.73 -11.61
C ILE A 107 1.61 -3.80 -12.43
N THR A 108 2.31 -4.72 -11.76
CA THR A 108 2.95 -5.88 -12.41
C THR A 108 2.25 -7.16 -12.03
N MET A 109 1.83 -7.91 -13.03
CA MET A 109 1.24 -9.23 -12.86
C MET A 109 2.33 -10.30 -12.72
N PRO A 110 2.02 -11.45 -12.09
CA PRO A 110 3.00 -12.54 -11.92
C PRO A 110 3.39 -13.25 -13.21
N ALA A 111 2.65 -13.06 -14.29
CA ALA A 111 2.90 -13.65 -15.62
C ALA A 111 2.64 -12.62 -16.73
N ASN A 112 3.19 -12.88 -17.91
CA ASN A 112 2.91 -12.06 -19.08
C ASN A 112 1.49 -12.29 -19.61
N GLU A 113 0.87 -11.23 -20.14
CA GLU A 113 -0.35 -11.33 -20.91
C GLU A 113 -0.10 -12.17 -22.18
N THR A 114 -0.90 -13.18 -22.40
CA THR A 114 -0.84 -14.02 -23.63
C THR A 114 -2.10 -13.90 -24.50
N GLY A 115 -3.11 -13.18 -24.01
CA GLY A 115 -4.28 -12.77 -24.79
C GLY A 115 -3.96 -11.62 -25.76
N SER A 116 -4.96 -11.14 -26.46
CA SER A 116 -4.81 -9.99 -27.40
C SER A 116 -4.51 -8.65 -26.71
N GLY A 117 -4.70 -8.59 -25.41
CA GLY A 117 -4.59 -7.38 -24.59
C GLY A 117 -5.97 -6.76 -24.29
N MET A 118 -6.03 -6.01 -23.19
CA MET A 118 -7.20 -5.24 -22.78
C MET A 118 -7.02 -3.77 -23.14
N SER A 119 -8.06 -3.10 -23.59
CA SER A 119 -8.05 -1.66 -23.88
C SER A 119 -9.16 -0.98 -23.06
N SER A 120 -8.80 -0.46 -21.87
CA SER A 120 -9.73 0.14 -20.91
C SER A 120 -10.96 -0.75 -20.67
N ALA A 121 -10.73 -2.05 -20.46
CA ALA A 121 -11.77 -3.06 -20.39
C ALA A 121 -11.85 -3.69 -19.00
N GLY A 122 -12.94 -4.43 -18.75
CA GLY A 122 -13.24 -5.01 -17.46
C GLY A 122 -13.82 -4.01 -16.48
N SER A 123 -14.06 -4.46 -15.27
CA SER A 123 -14.50 -3.61 -14.15
C SER A 123 -13.95 -4.16 -12.84
N ALA A 124 -13.69 -3.27 -11.89
CA ALA A 124 -13.31 -3.64 -10.54
C ALA A 124 -13.65 -2.53 -9.55
N THR A 125 -13.59 -2.87 -8.28
CA THR A 125 -13.50 -1.93 -7.17
C THR A 125 -12.10 -1.99 -6.60
N MET A 126 -11.49 -0.84 -6.35
CA MET A 126 -10.15 -0.72 -5.76
C MET A 126 -10.24 -0.14 -4.36
N ASN A 127 -9.40 -0.65 -3.48
CA ASN A 127 -9.07 -0.02 -2.21
C ASN A 127 -7.56 0.24 -2.16
N LYS A 128 -7.19 1.42 -1.69
CA LYS A 128 -5.80 1.74 -1.38
C LYS A 128 -5.51 1.34 0.06
N TYR A 129 -4.32 0.78 0.31
CA TYR A 129 -3.82 0.59 1.67
C TYR A 129 -3.48 1.94 2.29
N VAL A 130 -3.97 2.19 3.49
CA VAL A 130 -3.62 3.40 4.24
C VAL A 130 -2.22 3.22 4.81
N THR A 131 -1.34 4.18 4.56
CA THR A 131 -0.01 4.21 5.19
C THR A 131 -0.18 4.33 6.71
N ILE A 132 0.27 3.33 7.46
CA ILE A 132 0.01 3.19 8.90
C ILE A 132 0.86 4.15 9.73
N GLY A 133 1.93 4.66 9.16
CA GLY A 133 2.78 5.64 9.80
C GLY A 133 3.67 6.35 8.80
N PRO A 134 4.23 7.48 9.17
CA PRO A 134 5.19 8.17 8.32
C PRO A 134 6.42 7.30 8.13
N ILE A 135 6.93 7.24 6.89
CA ILE A 135 8.20 6.58 6.57
C ILE A 135 9.34 7.27 7.33
N LYS A 136 9.18 8.57 7.55
CA LYS A 136 10.07 9.41 8.35
C LYS A 136 9.24 10.27 9.28
N GLN A 137 9.56 10.28 10.56
CA GLN A 137 9.03 11.25 11.50
C GLN A 137 10.00 12.42 11.61
N THR A 138 9.48 13.61 11.40
CA THR A 138 10.17 14.84 11.78
C THR A 138 9.69 15.21 13.17
N PRO A 139 10.48 15.03 14.23
CA PRO A 139 10.10 15.51 15.54
C PRO A 139 10.00 17.03 15.46
N ALA A 140 8.79 17.56 15.56
CA ALA A 140 8.56 18.98 15.41
C ALA A 140 9.08 19.77 16.63
N TYR A 141 8.97 19.23 17.83
CA TYR A 141 9.36 19.90 19.09
C TYR A 141 9.59 18.88 20.20
N GLY A 142 10.58 19.09 21.06
CA GLY A 142 10.78 18.28 22.25
C GLY A 142 12.19 18.35 22.82
N TRP A 143 12.35 17.88 24.05
CA TRP A 143 13.64 17.74 24.70
C TRP A 143 14.50 16.74 23.94
N GLY A 144 15.67 17.18 23.44
CA GLY A 144 16.62 16.32 22.73
C GLY A 144 16.52 16.36 21.20
N VAL A 145 15.75 17.27 20.63
CA VAL A 145 15.61 17.42 19.17
C VAL A 145 16.79 18.14 18.52
N ASP A 146 17.54 18.94 19.28
CA ASP A 146 18.73 19.68 18.80
C ASP A 146 19.81 19.71 19.87
N THR A 147 20.97 20.30 19.54
CA THR A 147 22.09 20.45 20.48
C THR A 147 21.67 21.23 21.72
N TRP A 148 21.99 20.71 22.90
CA TRP A 148 21.68 21.38 24.17
C TRP A 148 22.22 22.82 24.18
N GLY A 149 21.30 23.79 24.36
CA GLY A 149 21.65 25.21 24.44
C GLY A 149 21.67 25.96 23.11
N SER A 150 21.25 25.34 21.99
CA SER A 150 21.19 26.00 20.69
C SER A 150 20.05 27.01 20.55
N GLU A 151 19.02 26.93 21.40
CA GLU A 151 17.86 27.81 21.34
C GLU A 151 17.57 28.52 22.65
N LYS A 152 17.03 29.73 22.57
CA LYS A 152 16.62 30.50 23.74
C LYS A 152 15.23 30.05 24.19
N TRP A 153 15.00 30.06 25.50
CA TRP A 153 13.68 29.84 26.07
C TRP A 153 12.65 30.85 25.52
N GLY A 154 11.61 30.35 24.83
CA GLY A 154 10.54 31.16 24.30
C GLY A 154 10.66 31.58 22.84
N GLU A 155 11.70 31.14 22.12
CA GLU A 155 11.79 31.27 20.65
C GLU A 155 11.18 30.03 19.98
N GLU A 156 10.60 30.21 18.78
CA GLU A 156 10.16 29.06 17.97
C GLU A 156 11.35 28.19 17.63
N ALA A 157 11.20 26.87 17.78
CA ALA A 157 12.25 25.92 17.46
C ALA A 157 12.71 26.07 16.01
N SER A 158 14.02 26.05 15.81
CA SER A 158 14.60 26.05 14.47
C SER A 158 13.97 24.96 13.61
N THR A 159 13.63 25.28 12.37
CA THR A 159 13.08 24.36 11.39
C THR A 159 14.10 23.32 10.88
N THR A 160 15.20 23.11 11.59
CA THR A 160 16.15 22.06 11.27
C THR A 160 15.54 20.72 11.65
N ASN A 161 14.92 20.10 10.66
CA ASN A 161 14.25 18.82 10.81
C ASN A 161 15.28 17.70 11.02
N VAL A 162 15.28 17.06 12.19
CA VAL A 162 15.96 15.78 12.37
C VAL A 162 15.02 14.69 11.87
N GLU A 163 15.33 14.11 10.71
CA GLU A 163 14.59 12.97 10.19
C GLU A 163 14.94 11.73 11.02
N LEU A 164 14.01 11.25 11.83
CA LEU A 164 14.10 9.95 12.48
C LEU A 164 13.50 8.88 11.58
N ASP A 165 14.26 7.83 11.33
CA ASP A 165 13.73 6.66 10.63
C ASP A 165 12.61 6.03 11.47
N ALA A 166 11.42 5.87 10.90
CA ALA A 166 10.24 5.30 11.58
C ALA A 166 10.44 3.82 12.00
N GLY A 167 11.60 3.22 11.70
CA GLY A 167 11.98 1.87 12.13
C GLY A 167 12.39 1.75 13.60
N SER A 168 12.58 2.86 14.33
CA SER A 168 13.04 2.82 15.72
C SER A 168 11.97 3.29 16.70
N TRP A 169 10.95 2.48 16.94
CA TRP A 169 10.06 2.64 18.09
C TRP A 169 10.76 2.01 19.31
N SER A 170 11.36 2.81 20.17
CA SER A 170 11.70 2.37 21.52
C SER A 170 10.53 2.66 22.44
N LEU A 171 10.00 1.62 23.07
CA LEU A 171 9.12 1.73 24.22
C LEU A 171 9.96 2.02 25.47
#